data_8f2047a72c68feef7eeb6a8194c09b77
#
_entry.id   8f2047a72c68feef7eeb6a8194c09b77
#
_cell.length_a   1.000
_cell.length_b   1.000
_cell.length_c   1.000
_cell.angle_alpha   90.00
_cell.angle_beta   90.00
_cell.angle_gamma   90.00
#
_symmetry.space_group_name_H-M   'P 1'
#
loop_
_entity.id
_entity.type
_entity.pdbx_description
1 polymer ?
#
loop_
_entity_poly.entity_id
_entity_poly.type
_entity_poly.pdbx_seq_one_letter_code
_entity_poly.pdbx_strand_id
1 'polypeptide(L)'
;MPSVIGTNESNIDFRNQVDFVLGDSHGRSCSPALTMMVEEIVSDMGYSVVRNSPYSGGFITRNYGKPADGIHALQIEIKRGLYMNEHNYTRNSGMSEIMQDMTYLTKHLVSLEPHALAA
;
A
#
# COMPACT_ATOMS: atom_id res chain seq x y z
N MET A 1 6.40 6.42 -2.29
CA MET A 1 7.37 6.70 -1.20
C MET A 1 8.80 6.60 -1.69
N PRO A 2 9.75 7.33 -1.09
CA PRO A 2 11.16 7.19 -1.44
C PRO A 2 11.65 5.77 -1.17
N SER A 3 12.59 5.27 -1.98
CA SER A 3 13.18 3.96 -1.77
C SER A 3 14.10 3.90 -0.56
N VAL A 4 14.63 5.06 -0.15
CA VAL A 4 15.45 5.20 1.06
C VAL A 4 14.91 6.38 1.85
N ILE A 5 14.62 6.14 3.13
CA ILE A 5 14.14 7.17 4.06
C ILE A 5 15.24 7.38 5.10
N GLY A 6 15.73 8.62 5.20
CA GLY A 6 16.76 8.98 6.18
C GLY A 6 18.12 9.19 5.55
N THR A 7 18.90 10.07 6.18
CA THR A 7 20.17 10.56 5.67
C THR A 7 21.39 9.94 6.35
N ASN A 8 21.20 9.07 7.35
CA ASN A 8 22.29 8.46 8.06
C ASN A 8 22.46 7.00 7.65
N GLU A 9 23.58 6.70 7.04
CA GLU A 9 23.95 5.35 6.61
C GLU A 9 23.94 4.32 7.74
N SER A 10 24.07 4.77 9.00
CA SER A 10 24.05 3.89 10.17
C SER A 10 22.67 3.46 10.63
N ASN A 11 21.59 4.06 10.07
CA ASN A 11 20.21 3.76 10.42
C ASN A 11 19.38 3.46 9.17
N ILE A 12 19.90 2.60 8.29
CA ILE A 12 19.08 2.05 7.23
C ILE A 12 18.06 1.13 7.91
N ASP A 13 16.91 1.68 8.22
CA ASP A 13 15.80 0.89 8.73
C ASP A 13 15.43 -0.13 7.66
N PHE A 14 15.44 -1.40 8.03
CA PHE A 14 15.10 -2.51 7.15
C PHE A 14 13.76 -2.28 6.42
N ARG A 15 12.84 -1.54 7.05
CA ARG A 15 11.54 -1.17 6.49
C ARG A 15 11.64 -0.24 5.27
N ASN A 16 12.75 0.47 5.11
CA ASN A 16 12.96 1.34 3.95
C ASN A 16 13.20 0.58 2.64
N GLN A 17 13.38 -0.73 2.73
CA GLN A 17 13.58 -1.60 1.58
C GLN A 17 12.32 -2.31 1.14
N VAL A 18 11.19 -2.14 1.85
CA VAL A 18 9.93 -2.76 1.44
C VAL A 18 9.33 -2.06 0.23
N ASP A 19 8.68 -2.84 -0.60
CA ASP A 19 8.08 -2.35 -1.84
C ASP A 19 6.77 -1.60 -1.60
N PHE A 20 5.95 -2.09 -0.67
CA PHE A 20 4.63 -1.54 -0.38
C PHE A 20 4.42 -1.36 1.13
N VAL A 21 3.77 -0.27 1.49
CA VAL A 21 3.27 -0.06 2.85
C VAL A 21 1.78 0.17 2.77
N LEU A 22 1.01 -0.63 3.50
CA LEU A 22 -0.44 -0.50 3.61
C LEU A 22 -0.79 0.24 4.89
N GLY A 23 -1.52 1.34 4.77
CA GLY A 23 -1.95 2.14 5.90
C GLY A 23 -3.45 2.03 6.11
N ASP A 24 -3.88 1.31 7.16
CA ASP A 24 -5.28 1.17 7.55
C ASP A 24 -5.57 1.86 8.88
N SER A 25 -4.69 2.77 9.31
CA SER A 25 -4.78 3.47 10.59
C SER A 25 -4.93 2.50 11.76
N HIS A 26 -4.14 1.43 11.74
CA HIS A 26 -4.16 0.35 12.74
C HIS A 26 -5.53 -0.30 12.87
N GLY A 27 -6.19 -0.54 11.74
CA GLY A 27 -7.50 -1.18 11.68
C GLY A 27 -8.69 -0.26 11.87
N ARG A 28 -8.44 1.05 12.00
CA ARG A 28 -9.52 2.03 12.25
C ARG A 28 -10.19 2.55 10.98
N SER A 29 -9.48 2.57 9.86
CA SER A 29 -10.00 3.12 8.59
C SER A 29 -10.46 2.05 7.61
N CYS A 30 -10.09 0.80 7.83
CA CYS A 30 -10.34 -0.30 6.91
C CYS A 30 -10.50 -1.60 7.69
N SER A 31 -11.42 -2.45 7.25
CA SER A 31 -11.59 -3.79 7.83
C SER A 31 -10.26 -4.57 7.72
N PRO A 32 -9.84 -5.26 8.80
CA PRO A 32 -8.67 -6.13 8.73
C PRO A 32 -8.74 -7.18 7.63
N ALA A 33 -9.94 -7.68 7.32
CA ALA A 33 -10.15 -8.65 6.25
C ALA A 33 -9.78 -8.07 4.88
N LEU A 34 -10.13 -6.80 4.63
CA LEU A 34 -9.78 -6.13 3.38
C LEU A 34 -8.27 -5.85 3.30
N THR A 35 -7.68 -5.37 4.38
CA THR A 35 -6.24 -5.13 4.44
C THR A 35 -5.46 -6.43 4.19
N MET A 36 -5.88 -7.53 4.82
CA MET A 36 -5.27 -8.85 4.62
C MET A 36 -5.37 -9.30 3.16
N MET A 37 -6.52 -9.09 2.52
CA MET A 37 -6.73 -9.46 1.12
C MET A 37 -5.78 -8.69 0.20
N VAL A 38 -5.65 -7.38 0.40
CA VAL A 38 -4.74 -6.56 -0.40
C VAL A 38 -3.29 -7.00 -0.17
N GLU A 39 -2.92 -7.26 1.08
CA GLU A 39 -1.59 -7.76 1.42
C GLU A 39 -1.28 -9.09 0.70
N GLU A 40 -2.21 -10.01 0.70
CA GLU A 40 -2.05 -11.30 0.02
C GLU A 40 -1.90 -11.14 -1.49
N ILE A 41 -2.75 -10.31 -2.11
CA ILE A 41 -2.67 -10.07 -3.56
C ILE A 41 -1.32 -9.48 -3.94
N VAL A 42 -0.89 -8.45 -3.22
CA VAL A 42 0.38 -7.77 -3.51
C VAL A 42 1.58 -8.68 -3.23
N SER A 43 1.51 -9.46 -2.16
CA SER A 43 2.53 -10.45 -1.81
C SER A 43 2.65 -11.53 -2.88
N ASP A 44 1.52 -12.02 -3.40
CA ASP A 44 1.49 -13.03 -4.45
C ASP A 44 2.06 -12.52 -5.78
N MET A 45 2.04 -11.21 -5.99
CA MET A 45 2.69 -10.58 -7.14
C MET A 45 4.23 -10.52 -6.99
N GLY A 46 4.77 -10.87 -5.83
CA GLY A 46 6.20 -10.90 -5.56
C GLY A 46 6.74 -9.67 -4.84
N TYR A 47 5.87 -8.74 -4.41
CA TYR A 47 6.31 -7.55 -3.67
C TYR A 47 6.41 -7.82 -2.17
N SER A 48 7.33 -7.12 -1.51
CA SER A 48 7.37 -7.09 -0.06
C SER A 48 6.38 -6.07 0.48
N VAL A 49 5.65 -6.42 1.53
CA VAL A 49 4.54 -5.62 2.07
C VAL A 49 4.65 -5.56 3.58
N VAL A 50 4.44 -4.36 4.14
CA VAL A 50 4.26 -4.18 5.59
C VAL A 50 3.05 -3.29 5.83
N ARG A 51 2.54 -3.30 7.07
CA ARG A 51 1.38 -2.49 7.48
C ARG A 51 1.79 -1.40 8.43
N ASN A 52 1.26 -0.18 8.21
CA ASN A 52 1.27 0.92 9.18
C ASN A 52 2.64 1.40 9.66
N SER A 53 3.71 1.01 9.01
CA SER A 53 5.05 1.42 9.41
C SER A 53 5.94 1.60 8.17
N PRO A 54 6.47 2.80 7.95
CA PRO A 54 6.36 4.03 8.75
C PRO A 54 5.06 4.83 8.52
N TYR A 55 4.21 4.43 7.56
CA TYR A 55 3.00 5.16 7.18
C TYR A 55 1.75 4.36 7.55
N SER A 56 0.92 4.92 8.41
CA SER A 56 -0.33 4.27 8.84
C SER A 56 -1.59 4.84 8.17
N GLY A 57 -1.43 5.87 7.36
CA GLY A 57 -2.51 6.56 6.67
C GLY A 57 -2.53 8.04 6.98
N GLY A 58 -2.93 8.84 5.98
CA GLY A 58 -3.03 10.29 6.09
C GLY A 58 -4.45 10.74 6.43
N PHE A 59 -4.72 12.01 6.13
CA PHE A 59 -6.00 12.65 6.43
C PHE A 59 -7.19 11.90 5.79
N ILE A 60 -7.07 11.51 4.52
CA ILE A 60 -8.17 10.85 3.80
C ILE A 60 -8.56 9.53 4.48
N THR A 61 -7.57 8.70 4.82
CA THR A 61 -7.86 7.42 5.47
C THR A 61 -8.53 7.63 6.83
N ARG A 62 -7.98 8.52 7.66
CA ARG A 62 -8.49 8.76 9.00
C ARG A 62 -9.86 9.43 8.99
N ASN A 63 -10.10 10.32 8.03
CA ASN A 63 -11.32 11.14 8.00
C ASN A 63 -12.50 10.41 7.35
N TYR A 64 -12.25 9.62 6.30
CA TYR A 64 -13.30 8.99 5.52
C TYR A 64 -13.49 7.50 5.82
N GLY A 65 -12.47 6.83 6.35
CA GLY A 65 -12.58 5.42 6.69
C GLY A 65 -13.48 5.20 7.90
N LYS A 66 -14.57 4.48 7.72
CA LYS A 66 -15.55 4.12 8.74
C LYS A 66 -16.00 2.68 8.52
N PRO A 67 -15.14 1.70 8.84
CA PRO A 67 -15.45 0.30 8.55
C PRO A 67 -16.73 -0.18 9.22
N ALA A 68 -17.09 0.35 10.38
CA ALA A 68 -18.35 0.03 11.04
C ALA A 68 -19.58 0.43 10.20
N ASP A 69 -19.44 1.45 9.35
CA ASP A 69 -20.50 1.90 8.43
C ASP A 69 -20.31 1.31 7.01
N GLY A 70 -19.42 0.36 6.84
CA GLY A 70 -19.13 -0.25 5.55
C GLY A 70 -18.29 0.61 4.61
N ILE A 71 -17.66 1.67 5.10
CA ILE A 71 -16.82 2.56 4.31
C ILE A 71 -15.36 2.30 4.68
N HIS A 72 -14.60 1.77 3.73
CA HIS A 72 -13.20 1.42 3.95
C HIS A 72 -12.28 2.38 3.21
N ALA A 73 -11.22 2.82 3.88
CA ALA A 73 -10.16 3.62 3.27
C ALA A 73 -8.82 2.98 3.62
N LEU A 74 -8.06 2.64 2.60
CA LEU A 74 -6.75 2.02 2.73
C LEU A 74 -5.74 2.82 1.92
N GLN A 75 -4.65 3.23 2.55
CA GLN A 75 -3.57 3.92 1.88
C GLN A 75 -2.56 2.88 1.38
N ILE A 76 -2.14 3.03 0.14
CA ILE A 76 -1.12 2.16 -0.47
C ILE A 76 0.07 3.03 -0.87
N GLU A 77 1.19 2.85 -0.17
CA GLU A 77 2.45 3.52 -0.47
C GLU A 77 3.32 2.59 -1.29
N ILE A 78 3.83 3.07 -2.41
CA ILE A 78 4.64 2.31 -3.35
C ILE A 78 6.06 2.89 -3.38
N LYS A 79 7.06 2.02 -3.24
CA LYS A 79 8.46 2.45 -3.35
C LYS A 79 8.74 3.02 -4.74
N ARG A 80 9.21 4.27 -4.80
CA ARG A 80 9.40 4.97 -6.07
C ARG A 80 10.38 4.29 -7.01
N GLY A 81 11.41 3.65 -6.49
CA GLY A 81 12.39 2.95 -7.31
C GLY A 81 11.82 1.81 -8.14
N LEU A 82 10.60 1.33 -7.82
CA LEU A 82 9.94 0.29 -8.61
C LEU A 82 9.48 0.79 -9.98
N TYR A 83 9.21 2.08 -10.13
CA TYR A 83 8.62 2.62 -11.36
C TYR A 83 9.32 3.86 -11.90
N MET A 84 10.31 4.41 -11.20
CA MET A 84 11.00 5.61 -11.65
C MET A 84 12.47 5.62 -11.23
N ASN A 85 13.27 6.41 -11.97
CA ASN A 85 14.61 6.77 -11.57
C ASN A 85 14.52 7.97 -10.61
N GLU A 86 14.90 7.77 -9.34
CA GLU A 86 14.76 8.80 -8.31
C GLU A 86 15.75 9.96 -8.44
N HIS A 87 16.81 9.80 -9.23
CA HIS A 87 17.79 10.87 -9.45
C HIS A 87 17.28 11.95 -10.41
N ASN A 88 16.54 11.56 -11.44
CA ASN A 88 16.06 12.48 -12.47
C ASN A 88 14.54 12.50 -12.62
N TYR A 89 13.83 11.77 -11.77
CA TYR A 89 12.36 11.70 -11.73
C TYR A 89 11.73 11.25 -13.06
N THR A 90 12.43 10.42 -13.82
CA THR A 90 11.90 9.81 -15.04
C THR A 90 11.37 8.42 -14.78
N ARG A 91 10.40 7.98 -15.61
CA ARG A 91 9.90 6.61 -15.54
C ARG A 91 11.01 5.62 -15.87
N ASN A 92 11.03 4.50 -15.17
CA ASN A 92 11.90 3.38 -15.52
C ASN A 92 11.09 2.24 -16.17
N SER A 93 11.76 1.12 -16.47
CA SER A 93 11.13 -0.04 -17.12
C SER A 93 10.07 -0.72 -16.23
N GLY A 94 10.07 -0.48 -14.93
CA GLY A 94 9.09 -1.06 -14.00
C GLY A 94 7.73 -0.37 -13.99
N MET A 95 7.61 0.81 -14.62
CA MET A 95 6.35 1.57 -14.62
C MET A 95 5.19 0.76 -15.21
N SER A 96 5.40 0.11 -16.35
CA SER A 96 4.36 -0.71 -17.00
C SER A 96 3.89 -1.84 -16.11
N GLU A 97 4.80 -2.52 -15.44
CA GLU A 97 4.48 -3.63 -14.55
C GLU A 97 3.67 -3.16 -13.34
N ILE A 98 4.07 -2.06 -12.72
CA ILE A 98 3.33 -1.48 -11.59
C ILE A 98 1.92 -1.07 -12.04
N MET A 99 1.79 -0.46 -13.20
CA MET A 99 0.47 -0.07 -13.72
C MET A 99 -0.43 -1.28 -13.95
N GLN A 100 0.10 -2.36 -14.50
CA GLN A 100 -0.65 -3.60 -14.71
C GLN A 100 -1.06 -4.23 -13.38
N ASP A 101 -0.15 -4.29 -12.43
CA ASP A 101 -0.40 -4.89 -11.12
C ASP A 101 -1.44 -4.10 -10.33
N MET A 102 -1.37 -2.78 -10.38
CA MET A 102 -2.36 -1.92 -9.71
C MET A 102 -3.72 -2.00 -10.39
N THR A 103 -3.75 -2.17 -11.70
CA THR A 103 -5.01 -2.40 -12.45
C THR A 103 -5.64 -3.73 -12.01
N TYR A 104 -4.86 -4.78 -11.89
CA TYR A 104 -5.33 -6.09 -11.40
C TYR A 104 -5.91 -5.99 -9.99
N LEU A 105 -5.17 -5.33 -9.08
CA LEU A 105 -5.62 -5.11 -7.71
C LEU A 105 -6.95 -4.34 -7.68
N THR A 106 -7.05 -3.26 -8.45
CA THR A 106 -8.26 -2.44 -8.52
C THR A 106 -9.46 -3.24 -9.00
N LYS A 107 -9.29 -4.06 -10.04
CA LYS A 107 -10.35 -4.93 -10.54
C LYS A 107 -10.83 -5.91 -9.48
N HIS A 108 -9.91 -6.45 -8.69
CA HIS A 108 -10.25 -7.34 -7.59
C HIS A 108 -11.10 -6.63 -6.53
N LEU A 109 -10.69 -5.42 -6.15
CA LEU A 109 -11.40 -4.63 -5.14
C LEU A 109 -12.80 -4.24 -5.59
N VAL A 110 -12.96 -3.86 -6.86
CA VAL A 110 -14.25 -3.47 -7.44
C VAL A 110 -15.22 -4.66 -7.47
N SER A 111 -14.72 -5.88 -7.58
CA SER A 111 -15.56 -7.09 -7.64
C SER A 111 -15.99 -7.62 -6.27
N LEU A 112 -15.52 -7.02 -5.17
CA LEU A 112 -15.86 -7.50 -3.84
C LEU A 112 -17.33 -7.29 -3.50
N GLU A 113 -17.93 -8.32 -2.90
CA GLU A 113 -19.26 -8.21 -2.31
C GLU A 113 -19.15 -7.53 -0.94
N PRO A 114 -19.97 -6.49 -0.66
CA PRO A 114 -19.86 -5.74 0.59
C PRO A 114 -19.93 -6.61 1.85
N HIS A 115 -20.75 -7.66 1.86
CA HIS A 115 -20.90 -8.55 3.03
C HIS A 115 -19.68 -9.44 3.27
N ALA A 116 -18.83 -9.64 2.29
CA ALA A 116 -17.59 -10.42 2.46
C ALA A 116 -16.58 -9.71 3.37
N LEU A 117 -16.76 -8.40 3.60
CA LEU A 117 -15.90 -7.59 4.46
C LEU A 117 -16.44 -7.44 5.87
N ALA A 118 -17.66 -7.88 6.11
CA ALA A 118 -18.29 -7.88 7.42
C ALA A 118 -17.77 -9.08 8.21
N ALA A 119 -16.77 -8.85 9.02
CA ALA A 119 -16.20 -9.89 9.88
C ALA A 119 -16.60 -9.69 11.32
#